data_f81fcd3dd1c474913d676b96758ef932
#
_entry.id   f81fcd3dd1c474913d676b96758ef932
#
_cell.length_a   1.000
_cell.length_b   1.000
_cell.length_c   1.000
_cell.angle_alpha   90.00
_cell.angle_beta   90.00
_cell.angle_gamma   90.00
#
_symmetry.space_group_name_H-M   'P 1'
#
loop_
_entity.id
_entity.type
_entity.pdbx_description
1 polymer ?
#
loop_
_entity_poly.entity_id
_entity_poly.type
_entity_poly.pdbx_seq_one_letter_code
_entity_poly.pdbx_strand_id
1 'polypeptide(L)'
;MGKRISILGSTGSIGVNALKVVSHLKDELEVVYLSANKNMTLLLKQIVQYQPRAVCIVDEKAYSSIKEDLSSLNIEILVGRAGLLELAKRTDVDVMLNAIVGGQGMQPTLCAIEAGVDVALSNKESLVMAGNIIKKAQQESGAKIFPVDSEHSAIWQCLVGE
;
A
#
# COMPACT_ATOMS: atom_id res chain seq x y z
N MET A 1 -0.86 -20.19 -6.38
CA MET A 1 -0.80 -18.77 -6.74
C MET A 1 -0.43 -18.01 -5.49
N GLY A 2 0.59 -17.17 -5.54
CA GLY A 2 0.99 -16.34 -4.41
C GLY A 2 -0.06 -15.27 -4.08
N LYS A 3 -0.01 -14.73 -2.84
CA LYS A 3 -0.86 -13.60 -2.45
C LYS A 3 -0.46 -12.33 -3.19
N ARG A 4 -1.44 -11.64 -3.72
CA ARG A 4 -1.27 -10.38 -4.47
C ARG A 4 -1.28 -9.20 -3.50
N ILE A 5 -0.24 -8.37 -3.58
CA ILE A 5 -0.01 -7.28 -2.64
C ILE A 5 0.03 -5.93 -3.36
N SER A 6 -0.70 -4.96 -2.80
CA SER A 6 -0.54 -3.54 -3.11
C SER A 6 0.32 -2.88 -2.01
N ILE A 7 1.30 -2.06 -2.37
CA ILE A 7 2.16 -1.34 -1.41
C ILE A 7 2.04 0.16 -1.63
N LEU A 8 1.34 0.83 -0.73
CA LEU A 8 1.24 2.29 -0.73
C LEU A 8 2.40 2.90 0.05
N GLY A 9 3.18 3.77 -0.60
CA GLY A 9 4.40 4.33 -0.03
C GLY A 9 5.62 3.41 -0.16
N SER A 10 5.76 2.72 -1.29
CA SER A 10 6.80 1.72 -1.58
C SER A 10 8.23 2.23 -1.46
N THR A 11 8.45 3.53 -1.64
CA THR A 11 9.78 4.16 -1.56
C THR A 11 10.16 4.66 -0.17
N GLY A 12 9.24 4.57 0.81
CA GLY A 12 9.52 4.82 2.22
C GLY A 12 10.23 3.63 2.89
N SER A 13 10.70 3.81 4.13
CA SER A 13 11.47 2.78 4.86
C SER A 13 10.70 1.46 5.00
N ILE A 14 9.43 1.52 5.37
CA ILE A 14 8.56 0.34 5.53
C ILE A 14 8.31 -0.32 4.18
N GLY A 15 7.96 0.47 3.14
CA GLY A 15 7.71 -0.05 1.80
C GLY A 15 8.94 -0.74 1.19
N VAL A 16 10.13 -0.16 1.37
CA VAL A 16 11.39 -0.78 0.94
C VAL A 16 11.66 -2.09 1.66
N ASN A 17 11.43 -2.15 2.96
CA ASN A 17 11.61 -3.38 3.73
C ASN A 17 10.56 -4.44 3.34
N ALA A 18 9.32 -4.04 3.11
CA ALA A 18 8.28 -4.95 2.60
C ALA A 18 8.67 -5.57 1.25
N LEU A 19 9.19 -4.76 0.34
CA LEU A 19 9.67 -5.24 -0.96
C LEU A 19 10.86 -6.23 -0.84
N LYS A 20 11.73 -6.05 0.16
CA LYS A 20 12.77 -7.06 0.46
C LYS A 20 12.16 -8.39 0.92
N VAL A 21 11.14 -8.34 1.77
CA VAL A 21 10.41 -9.55 2.21
C VAL A 21 9.76 -10.24 1.00
N VAL A 22 9.09 -9.48 0.12
CA VAL A 22 8.53 -10.03 -1.12
C VAL A 22 9.60 -10.70 -1.98
N SER A 23 10.79 -10.09 -2.10
CA SER A 23 11.89 -10.69 -2.87
C SER A 23 12.37 -12.04 -2.31
N HIS A 24 12.27 -12.25 -1.00
CA HIS A 24 12.59 -13.54 -0.36
C HIS A 24 11.45 -14.57 -0.51
N LEU A 25 10.21 -14.10 -0.59
CA LEU A 25 8.99 -14.91 -0.66
C LEU A 25 8.32 -14.83 -2.05
N LYS A 26 9.12 -14.74 -3.11
CA LYS A 26 8.66 -14.52 -4.49
C LYS A 26 7.68 -15.58 -5.02
N ASP A 27 7.71 -16.77 -4.47
CA ASP A 27 6.81 -17.86 -4.85
C ASP A 27 5.46 -17.78 -4.08
N GLU A 28 5.42 -17.00 -2.99
CA GLU A 28 4.25 -16.81 -2.13
C GLU A 28 3.59 -15.45 -2.29
N LEU A 29 4.35 -14.41 -2.72
CA LEU A 29 3.92 -13.03 -2.76
C LEU A 29 4.17 -12.40 -4.15
N GLU A 30 3.15 -11.74 -4.70
CA GLU A 30 3.20 -10.99 -5.96
C GLU A 30 2.91 -9.52 -5.71
N VAL A 31 3.78 -8.61 -6.14
CA VAL A 31 3.53 -7.17 -6.11
C VAL A 31 2.67 -6.79 -7.31
N VAL A 32 1.45 -6.33 -7.05
CA VAL A 32 0.51 -5.91 -8.11
C VAL A 32 0.51 -4.40 -8.30
N TYR A 33 0.54 -3.65 -7.19
CA TYR A 33 0.48 -2.20 -7.22
C TYR A 33 1.52 -1.55 -6.30
N LEU A 34 2.07 -0.43 -6.76
CA LEU A 34 2.99 0.39 -5.98
C LEU A 34 2.52 1.85 -5.96
N SER A 35 2.80 2.57 -4.89
CA SER A 35 2.71 4.02 -4.93
C SER A 35 3.93 4.69 -4.31
N ALA A 36 4.26 5.86 -4.84
CA ALA A 36 5.30 6.73 -4.30
C ALA A 36 4.87 8.19 -4.34
N ASN A 37 5.51 9.03 -3.52
CA ASN A 37 5.26 10.46 -3.54
C ASN A 37 6.26 11.17 -4.45
N LYS A 38 7.55 11.25 -4.04
CA LYS A 38 8.58 12.08 -4.72
C LYS A 38 9.84 11.32 -5.14
N ASN A 39 10.08 10.13 -4.60
CA ASN A 39 11.31 9.40 -4.90
C ASN A 39 11.16 8.58 -6.18
N MET A 40 11.27 9.25 -7.30
CA MET A 40 11.08 8.66 -8.62
C MET A 40 12.21 7.74 -9.02
N THR A 41 13.45 8.07 -8.66
CA THR A 41 14.62 7.22 -8.93
C THR A 41 14.45 5.82 -8.32
N LEU A 42 13.95 5.73 -7.10
CA LEU A 42 13.72 4.46 -6.45
C LEU A 42 12.47 3.76 -7.02
N LEU A 43 11.41 4.52 -7.31
CA LEU A 43 10.19 3.96 -7.91
C LEU A 43 10.49 3.28 -9.26
N LEU A 44 11.25 3.92 -10.14
CA LEU A 44 11.64 3.33 -11.43
C LEU A 44 12.39 2.01 -11.26
N LYS A 45 13.32 1.93 -10.29
CA LYS A 45 14.00 0.66 -9.97
C LYS A 45 13.02 -0.41 -9.50
N GLN A 46 12.05 -0.03 -8.65
CA GLN A 46 11.02 -0.95 -8.16
C GLN A 46 10.11 -1.44 -9.29
N ILE A 47 9.73 -0.56 -10.23
CA ILE A 47 8.93 -0.92 -11.40
C ILE A 47 9.66 -1.98 -12.24
N VAL A 48 10.93 -1.75 -12.55
CA VAL A 48 11.74 -2.70 -13.33
C VAL A 48 11.89 -4.06 -12.63
N GLN A 49 12.09 -4.03 -11.31
CA GLN A 49 12.33 -5.23 -10.52
C GLN A 49 11.06 -6.07 -10.28
N TYR A 50 9.94 -5.43 -9.96
CA TYR A 50 8.71 -6.10 -9.52
C TYR A 50 7.62 -6.16 -10.57
N GLN A 51 7.75 -5.40 -11.66
CA GLN A 51 6.81 -5.36 -12.81
C GLN A 51 5.34 -5.24 -12.39
N PRO A 52 4.98 -4.22 -11.56
CA PRO A 52 3.61 -4.04 -11.11
C PRO A 52 2.68 -3.75 -12.29
N ARG A 53 1.40 -4.08 -12.16
CA ARG A 53 0.37 -3.78 -13.18
C ARG A 53 0.05 -2.29 -13.23
N ALA A 54 0.06 -1.63 -12.07
CA ALA A 54 -0.12 -0.19 -11.99
C ALA A 54 0.76 0.44 -10.91
N VAL A 55 1.08 1.72 -11.12
CA VAL A 55 1.72 2.56 -10.10
C VAL A 55 0.97 3.87 -9.92
N CYS A 56 1.01 4.42 -8.70
CA CYS A 56 0.50 5.75 -8.43
C CYS A 56 1.63 6.69 -7.99
N ILE A 57 1.75 7.83 -8.65
CA ILE A 57 2.67 8.91 -8.29
C ILE A 57 1.84 10.06 -7.72
N VAL A 58 1.97 10.29 -6.40
CA VAL A 58 1.10 11.24 -5.70
C VAL A 58 1.47 12.70 -5.99
N ASP A 59 2.75 13.00 -6.12
CA ASP A 59 3.24 14.34 -6.47
C ASP A 59 3.22 14.54 -7.99
N GLU A 60 2.35 15.42 -8.48
CA GLU A 60 2.18 15.68 -9.92
C GLU A 60 3.43 16.28 -10.58
N LYS A 61 4.24 17.04 -9.82
CA LYS A 61 5.49 17.59 -10.34
C LYS A 61 6.54 16.48 -10.50
N ALA A 62 6.61 15.57 -9.54
CA ALA A 62 7.46 14.40 -9.63
C ALA A 62 7.05 13.51 -10.82
N TYR A 63 5.75 13.29 -11.05
CA TYR A 63 5.27 12.59 -12.24
C TYR A 63 5.73 13.27 -13.53
N SER A 64 5.57 14.59 -13.62
CA SER A 64 5.96 15.36 -14.83
C SER A 64 7.45 15.21 -15.16
N SER A 65 8.30 15.01 -14.14
CA SER A 65 9.76 14.86 -14.33
C SER A 65 10.20 13.52 -14.92
N ILE A 66 9.36 12.47 -14.86
CA ILE A 66 9.69 11.11 -15.34
C ILE A 66 8.65 10.55 -16.31
N LYS A 67 7.73 11.39 -16.79
CA LYS A 67 6.64 10.97 -17.67
C LYS A 67 7.14 10.26 -18.93
N GLU A 68 8.24 10.75 -19.50
CA GLU A 68 8.84 10.17 -20.72
C GLU A 68 9.42 8.77 -20.42
N ASP A 69 10.13 8.61 -19.29
CA ASP A 69 10.67 7.31 -18.88
C ASP A 69 9.56 6.28 -18.67
N LEU A 70 8.43 6.71 -18.09
CA LEU A 70 7.27 5.85 -17.84
C LEU A 70 6.53 5.48 -19.14
N SER A 71 6.54 6.33 -20.15
CA SER A 71 5.82 6.09 -21.41
C SER A 71 6.30 4.85 -22.17
N SER A 72 7.54 4.43 -21.93
CA SER A 72 8.11 3.21 -22.53
C SER A 72 7.73 1.92 -21.80
N LEU A 73 7.14 2.04 -20.60
CA LEU A 73 6.77 0.91 -19.76
C LEU A 73 5.31 0.52 -20.02
N ASN A 74 5.06 -0.78 -20.11
CA ASN A 74 3.69 -1.31 -20.30
C ASN A 74 3.00 -1.48 -18.93
N ILE A 75 2.78 -0.35 -18.21
CA ILE A 75 2.12 -0.30 -16.92
C ILE A 75 1.10 0.82 -16.89
N GLU A 76 0.07 0.67 -16.10
CA GLU A 76 -0.90 1.74 -15.85
C GLU A 76 -0.32 2.76 -14.86
N ILE A 77 -0.45 4.05 -15.18
CA ILE A 77 0.04 5.15 -14.35
C ILE A 77 -1.14 5.95 -13.82
N LEU A 78 -1.28 5.99 -12.51
CA LEU A 78 -2.21 6.83 -11.79
C LEU A 78 -1.45 8.03 -11.19
N VAL A 79 -2.09 9.20 -11.12
CA VAL A 79 -1.43 10.42 -10.67
C VAL A 79 -2.26 11.13 -9.62
N GLY A 80 -1.58 11.73 -8.67
CA GLY A 80 -2.19 12.57 -7.65
C GLY A 80 -2.93 11.80 -6.55
N ARG A 81 -3.60 12.55 -5.69
CA ARG A 81 -4.36 11.99 -4.57
C ARG A 81 -5.53 11.12 -5.03
N ALA A 82 -6.23 11.54 -6.07
CA ALA A 82 -7.34 10.77 -6.63
C ALA A 82 -6.89 9.39 -7.12
N GLY A 83 -5.77 9.34 -7.85
CA GLY A 83 -5.17 8.09 -8.31
C GLY A 83 -4.74 7.17 -7.17
N LEU A 84 -4.24 7.72 -6.06
CA LEU A 84 -3.90 6.94 -4.87
C LEU A 84 -5.13 6.28 -4.24
N LEU A 85 -6.26 7.01 -4.14
CA LEU A 85 -7.50 6.47 -3.60
C LEU A 85 -8.15 5.45 -4.53
N GLU A 86 -8.03 5.65 -5.84
CA GLU A 86 -8.45 4.66 -6.82
C GLU A 86 -7.65 3.37 -6.69
N LEU A 87 -6.31 3.47 -6.59
CA LEU A 87 -5.45 2.31 -6.39
C LEU A 87 -5.80 1.53 -5.11
N ALA A 88 -6.12 2.26 -4.03
CA ALA A 88 -6.48 1.67 -2.74
C ALA A 88 -7.81 0.89 -2.75
N LYS A 89 -8.72 1.21 -3.68
CA LYS A 89 -10.03 0.53 -3.82
C LYS A 89 -9.99 -0.74 -4.65
N ARG A 90 -8.87 -1.05 -5.29
CA ARG A 90 -8.78 -2.19 -6.21
C ARG A 90 -8.86 -3.51 -5.45
N THR A 91 -9.79 -4.36 -5.85
CA THR A 91 -10.12 -5.61 -5.18
C THR A 91 -9.41 -6.84 -5.77
N ASP A 92 -8.61 -6.66 -6.81
CA ASP A 92 -7.79 -7.72 -7.40
C ASP A 92 -6.45 -7.93 -6.67
N VAL A 93 -6.38 -7.49 -5.42
CA VAL A 93 -5.29 -7.74 -4.47
C VAL A 93 -5.84 -8.42 -3.22
N ASP A 94 -5.01 -9.23 -2.56
CA ASP A 94 -5.39 -9.95 -1.35
C ASP A 94 -5.10 -9.11 -0.09
N VAL A 95 -4.05 -8.27 -0.14
CA VAL A 95 -3.65 -7.39 0.97
C VAL A 95 -3.09 -6.08 0.43
N MET A 96 -3.50 -4.97 1.03
CA MET A 96 -2.88 -3.67 0.82
C MET A 96 -1.99 -3.31 2.01
N LEU A 97 -0.69 -3.17 1.80
CA LEU A 97 0.21 -2.58 2.79
C LEU A 97 0.13 -1.05 2.72
N ASN A 98 -0.34 -0.43 3.78
CA ASN A 98 -0.29 1.03 3.92
C ASN A 98 0.96 1.45 4.70
N ALA A 99 1.99 1.88 3.98
CA ALA A 99 3.26 2.41 4.49
C ALA A 99 3.38 3.94 4.33
N ILE A 100 2.25 4.63 4.17
CA ILE A 100 2.22 6.10 4.08
C ILE A 100 2.30 6.69 5.48
N VAL A 101 3.18 7.67 5.68
CA VAL A 101 3.41 8.33 6.96
C VAL A 101 2.33 9.38 7.26
N GLY A 102 1.91 9.45 8.53
CA GLY A 102 1.01 10.49 9.04
C GLY A 102 -0.44 10.36 8.55
N GLY A 103 -1.25 11.37 8.78
CA GLY A 103 -2.70 11.36 8.46
C GLY A 103 -3.06 11.13 6.99
N GLN A 104 -2.09 11.23 6.08
CA GLN A 104 -2.31 10.97 4.65
C GLN A 104 -2.68 9.51 4.34
N GLY A 105 -2.32 8.58 5.22
CA GLY A 105 -2.64 7.16 5.08
C GLY A 105 -4.10 6.80 5.45
N MET A 106 -4.81 7.67 6.16
CA MET A 106 -6.14 7.36 6.70
C MET A 106 -7.17 7.07 5.59
N GLN A 107 -7.31 7.96 4.61
CA GLN A 107 -8.27 7.75 3.51
C GLN A 107 -8.00 6.50 2.68
N PRO A 108 -6.74 6.23 2.22
CA PRO A 108 -6.43 4.98 1.53
C PRO A 108 -6.78 3.74 2.36
N THR A 109 -6.51 3.75 3.68
CA THR A 109 -6.92 2.67 4.59
C THR A 109 -8.43 2.45 4.56
N LEU A 110 -9.20 3.53 4.72
CA LEU A 110 -10.66 3.45 4.71
C LEU A 110 -11.18 2.94 3.36
N CYS A 111 -10.66 3.47 2.25
CA CYS A 111 -11.04 3.05 0.91
C CYS A 111 -10.80 1.54 0.65
N ALA A 112 -9.67 1.00 1.11
CA ALA A 112 -9.37 -0.42 0.97
C ALA A 112 -10.33 -1.29 1.81
N ILE A 113 -10.56 -0.89 3.05
CA ILE A 113 -11.48 -1.61 3.95
C ILE A 113 -12.91 -1.60 3.41
N GLU A 114 -13.41 -0.44 2.96
CA GLU A 114 -14.75 -0.32 2.35
C GLU A 114 -14.89 -1.18 1.08
N ALA A 115 -13.79 -1.38 0.36
CA ALA A 115 -13.73 -2.27 -0.81
C ALA A 115 -13.58 -3.76 -0.45
N GLY A 116 -13.48 -4.11 0.84
CA GLY A 116 -13.33 -5.49 1.30
C GLY A 116 -11.90 -6.03 1.19
N VAL A 117 -10.90 -5.17 1.02
CA VAL A 117 -9.49 -5.54 0.93
C VAL A 117 -8.85 -5.53 2.31
N ASP A 118 -8.16 -6.61 2.66
CA ASP A 118 -7.39 -6.70 3.89
C ASP A 118 -6.25 -5.67 3.90
N VAL A 119 -5.98 -5.07 5.06
CA VAL A 119 -4.98 -4.01 5.21
C VAL A 119 -3.89 -4.40 6.20
N ALA A 120 -2.65 -4.45 5.73
CA ALA A 120 -1.47 -4.43 6.59
C ALA A 120 -1.13 -2.96 6.89
N LEU A 121 -1.38 -2.52 8.13
CA LEU A 121 -1.32 -1.12 8.51
C LEU A 121 -0.06 -0.82 9.32
N SER A 122 0.81 0.04 8.75
CA SER A 122 1.98 0.57 9.45
C SER A 122 1.82 2.04 9.85
N ASN A 123 0.58 2.53 9.86
CA ASN A 123 0.23 3.92 10.08
C ASN A 123 -0.77 4.01 11.25
N LYS A 124 -0.26 4.12 12.48
CA LYS A 124 -1.09 4.22 13.69
C LYS A 124 -1.96 5.49 13.72
N GLU A 125 -1.52 6.55 13.07
CA GLU A 125 -2.25 7.82 12.99
C GLU A 125 -3.61 7.64 12.35
N SER A 126 -3.76 6.73 11.41
CA SER A 126 -5.06 6.39 10.79
C SER A 126 -6.07 5.87 11.82
N LEU A 127 -5.63 5.01 12.74
CA LEU A 127 -6.49 4.46 13.80
C LEU A 127 -6.79 5.51 14.88
N VAL A 128 -5.82 6.34 15.23
CA VAL A 128 -6.02 7.43 16.20
C VAL A 128 -7.03 8.46 15.68
N MET A 129 -6.93 8.81 14.39
CA MET A 129 -7.79 9.84 13.78
C MET A 129 -9.20 9.33 13.44
N ALA A 130 -9.33 8.10 13.02
CA ALA A 130 -10.56 7.57 12.42
C ALA A 130 -10.92 6.15 12.88
N GLY A 131 -10.45 5.70 14.04
CA GLY A 131 -10.63 4.32 14.51
C GLY A 131 -12.08 3.86 14.56
N ASN A 132 -13.01 4.70 15.00
CA ASN A 132 -14.44 4.36 15.01
C ASN A 132 -15.02 4.19 13.60
N ILE A 133 -14.62 5.03 12.64
CA ILE A 133 -15.06 4.95 11.25
C ILE A 133 -14.48 3.69 10.60
N ILE A 134 -13.20 3.44 10.81
CA ILE A 134 -12.49 2.26 10.31
C ILE A 134 -13.10 0.98 10.88
N LYS A 135 -13.38 0.93 12.20
CA LYS A 135 -14.03 -0.22 12.84
C LYS A 135 -15.42 -0.50 12.26
N LYS A 136 -16.21 0.53 12.02
CA LYS A 136 -17.52 0.38 11.37
C LYS A 136 -17.38 -0.18 9.95
N ALA A 137 -16.50 0.38 9.15
CA ALA A 137 -16.23 -0.10 7.78
C ALA A 137 -15.75 -1.57 7.78
N GLN A 138 -14.90 -1.98 8.73
CA GLN A 138 -14.51 -3.38 8.90
C GLN A 138 -15.68 -4.32 9.19
N GLN A 139 -16.60 -3.89 10.06
CA GLN A 139 -17.79 -4.70 10.40
C GLN A 139 -18.72 -4.86 9.19
N GLU A 140 -18.81 -3.85 8.34
CA GLU A 140 -19.65 -3.86 7.14
C GLU A 140 -19.03 -4.67 5.99
N SER A 141 -17.71 -4.55 5.78
CA SER A 141 -17.00 -5.18 4.65
C SER A 141 -16.44 -6.57 4.97
N GLY A 142 -16.16 -6.86 6.24
CA GLY A 142 -15.45 -8.07 6.67
C GLY A 142 -13.95 -8.04 6.46
N ALA A 143 -13.38 -6.94 5.95
CA ALA A 143 -11.94 -6.77 5.76
C ALA A 143 -11.18 -6.81 7.09
N LYS A 144 -9.98 -7.34 7.09
CA LYS A 144 -9.12 -7.46 8.26
C LYS A 144 -8.02 -6.40 8.27
N ILE A 145 -7.63 -5.96 9.47
CA ILE A 145 -6.45 -5.11 9.65
C ILE A 145 -5.39 -5.90 10.39
N PHE A 146 -4.20 -5.95 9.82
CA PHE A 146 -3.01 -6.55 10.40
C PHE A 146 -2.04 -5.44 10.81
N PRO A 147 -1.68 -5.32 12.09
CA PRO A 147 -0.74 -4.30 12.53
C PRO A 147 0.68 -4.65 12.07
N VAL A 148 1.37 -3.67 11.47
CA VAL A 148 2.76 -3.78 11.03
C VAL A 148 3.68 -2.90 11.87
N ASP A 149 3.17 -1.81 12.45
CA ASP A 149 3.93 -1.00 13.39
C ASP A 149 4.28 -1.81 14.66
N SER A 150 5.44 -1.52 15.25
CA SER A 150 6.03 -2.36 16.31
C SER A 150 5.15 -2.47 17.55
N GLU A 151 4.51 -1.39 17.97
CA GLU A 151 3.72 -1.33 19.19
C GLU A 151 2.45 -2.18 19.08
N HIS A 152 1.66 -1.97 18.03
CA HIS A 152 0.42 -2.74 17.85
C HIS A 152 0.69 -4.18 17.44
N SER A 153 1.73 -4.45 16.66
CA SER A 153 2.13 -5.81 16.29
C SER A 153 2.54 -6.62 17.52
N ALA A 154 3.29 -6.03 18.46
CA ALA A 154 3.67 -6.68 19.71
C ALA A 154 2.45 -7.04 20.55
N ILE A 155 1.51 -6.11 20.73
CA ILE A 155 0.26 -6.37 21.48
C ILE A 155 -0.55 -7.46 20.78
N TRP A 156 -0.72 -7.37 19.46
CA TRP A 156 -1.46 -8.35 18.69
C TRP A 156 -0.88 -9.76 18.80
N GLN A 157 0.45 -9.90 18.72
CA GLN A 157 1.13 -11.19 18.90
C GLN A 157 0.95 -11.78 20.29
N CYS A 158 0.94 -10.95 21.33
CA CYS A 158 0.66 -11.41 22.69
C CYS A 158 -0.77 -11.96 22.84
N LEU A 159 -1.74 -11.39 22.12
CA LEU A 159 -3.15 -11.78 22.22
C LEU A 159 -3.51 -13.01 21.37
N VAL A 160 -2.75 -13.32 20.35
CA VAL A 160 -3.01 -14.48 19.44
C VAL A 160 -2.75 -15.83 20.15
N GLY A 161 -2.03 -15.82 21.28
CA GLY A 161 -1.70 -17.04 22.05
C GLY A 161 -2.68 -17.37 23.17
N GLU A 162 -3.73 -16.57 23.38
CA GLU A 162 -4.79 -16.78 24.37
C GLU A 162 -6.11 -17.16 23.68
#